data_6755bed7a4fe08210e73bd90f6604ffa
#
_entry.id   6755bed7a4fe08210e73bd90f6604ffa
#
_cell.length_a   1.000
_cell.length_b   1.000
_cell.length_c   1.000
_cell.angle_alpha   90.00
_cell.angle_beta   90.00
_cell.angle_gamma   90.00
#
_symmetry.space_group_name_H-M   'P 1'
#
loop_
_entity.id
_entity.type
_entity.pdbx_description
1 polymer ?
#
loop_
_entity_poly.entity_id
_entity_poly.type
_entity_poly.pdbx_seq_one_letter_code
_entity_poly.pdbx_strand_id
1 'polypeptide(L)'
;MRKMIFALLGIAAVMSATAAVKKAVNITIVLKNASTVRYEKADVDSVEYVGGKFGETGAIGMKIYTKSSSYSHDYLYSQMTSVTIDSGGGEVDPNNVNANRWTEKYNDEQYMYNLEWPRVNEDDNTSYSVKSTPDYGVTLSLEWSNTLIANRWTCYQMHNGNSAKNVTRQDNFQEDPDLPAATRSKLSDYSGSGFSRGHLCPSADRLASRDQNSQTFYLSNMQPQWQSHNAGLWESIESKVRAWNVGSLRDTLYVVKAATIDDVTIGGTKSSGVYENQKCNGRLPVAKYFYCAVLAVKGSQYHAIGIWTTHSDEAQSSTTIRSCAITIDELERRTGIDFFCNLPDDIEAAVESSLDLDFWGL
;
A
#
# COMPACT_ATOMS: atom_id res chain seq x y z
N MET A 1 34.99 23.13 -6.96
CA MET A 1 33.57 23.41 -6.72
C MET A 1 33.07 24.34 -7.84
N ARG A 2 32.45 23.74 -8.88
CA ARG A 2 31.89 24.51 -10.00
C ARG A 2 30.38 24.63 -9.76
N LYS A 3 29.91 25.82 -9.48
CA LYS A 3 28.50 26.19 -9.49
C LYS A 3 28.01 26.10 -10.95
N MET A 4 27.16 25.15 -11.27
CA MET A 4 26.45 25.17 -12.55
C MET A 4 25.27 26.13 -12.43
N ILE A 5 25.46 27.30 -13.04
CA ILE A 5 24.40 28.27 -13.29
C ILE A 5 23.68 27.81 -14.55
N PHE A 6 22.45 27.33 -14.47
CA PHE A 6 21.58 27.15 -15.63
C PHE A 6 20.89 28.47 -15.91
N ALA A 7 21.34 29.14 -16.98
CA ALA A 7 20.64 30.29 -17.51
C ALA A 7 19.38 29.81 -18.24
N LEU A 8 18.21 30.19 -17.73
CA LEU A 8 16.94 30.07 -18.46
C LEU A 8 16.92 31.15 -19.57
N LEU A 9 17.15 30.73 -20.81
CA LEU A 9 16.85 31.57 -21.98
C LEU A 9 15.34 31.55 -22.25
N GLY A 10 14.82 32.75 -22.34
CA GLY A 10 13.47 33.20 -22.53
C GLY A 10 12.46 32.28 -23.22
N ILE A 11 11.42 31.93 -22.49
CA ILE A 11 10.10 31.62 -23.03
C ILE A 11 9.14 32.66 -22.47
N ALA A 12 8.45 33.36 -23.37
CA ALA A 12 7.52 34.42 -23.07
C ALA A 12 6.47 33.96 -22.06
N ALA A 13 6.29 34.78 -21.01
CA ALA A 13 5.38 34.57 -19.92
C ALA A 13 3.92 34.46 -20.39
N VAL A 14 3.31 33.29 -20.18
CA VAL A 14 1.89 33.23 -19.89
C VAL A 14 1.79 33.25 -18.36
N MET A 15 1.43 34.38 -17.81
CA MET A 15 1.15 34.53 -16.38
C MET A 15 -0.15 33.79 -16.06
N SER A 16 -0.05 32.54 -15.64
CA SER A 16 -1.12 31.91 -14.87
C SER A 16 -0.79 32.05 -13.38
N ALA A 17 -1.81 32.39 -12.59
CA ALA A 17 -1.67 32.71 -11.19
C ALA A 17 -0.89 31.64 -10.41
N THR A 18 0.24 32.03 -9.83
CA THR A 18 1.04 31.23 -8.92
C THR A 18 0.36 31.22 -7.56
N ALA A 19 -0.15 30.07 -7.15
CA ALA A 19 -0.57 29.87 -5.76
C ALA A 19 0.68 29.58 -4.92
N ALA A 20 1.15 30.56 -4.17
CA ALA A 20 2.20 30.34 -3.18
C ALA A 20 1.61 29.66 -1.95
N VAL A 21 2.07 28.46 -1.63
CA VAL A 21 1.70 27.78 -0.38
C VAL A 21 2.58 28.31 0.73
N LYS A 22 2.00 29.11 1.65
CA LYS A 22 2.71 29.74 2.79
C LYS A 22 2.83 28.85 4.03
N LYS A 23 2.71 27.53 3.92
CA LYS A 23 2.90 26.63 5.07
C LYS A 23 4.31 26.03 5.03
N ALA A 24 4.99 26.05 6.17
CA ALA A 24 6.24 25.32 6.35
C ALA A 24 5.96 23.81 6.20
N VAL A 25 6.68 23.16 5.31
CA VAL A 25 6.46 21.75 4.92
C VAL A 25 7.81 21.02 4.83
N ASN A 26 7.84 19.73 5.10
CA ASN A 26 8.96 18.90 4.70
C ASN A 26 8.81 18.55 3.22
N ILE A 27 9.90 18.63 2.45
CA ILE A 27 9.87 18.31 1.03
C ILE A 27 10.95 17.26 0.74
N THR A 28 10.55 16.18 0.15
CA THR A 28 11.47 15.14 -0.36
C THR A 28 11.34 15.04 -1.86
N ILE A 29 12.45 15.21 -2.57
CA ILE A 29 12.53 15.09 -4.03
C ILE A 29 13.44 13.93 -4.38
N VAL A 30 12.92 12.95 -5.11
CA VAL A 30 13.71 11.86 -5.69
C VAL A 30 13.98 12.19 -7.15
N LEU A 31 15.24 12.32 -7.51
CA LEU A 31 15.68 12.61 -8.87
C LEU A 31 15.86 11.31 -9.67
N LYS A 32 15.76 11.39 -10.98
CA LYS A 32 15.94 10.24 -11.90
C LYS A 32 17.32 9.58 -11.82
N ASN A 33 18.31 10.26 -11.28
CA ASN A 33 19.64 9.71 -10.98
C ASN A 33 19.71 8.99 -9.62
N ALA A 34 18.57 8.69 -9.00
CA ALA A 34 18.40 8.08 -7.69
C ALA A 34 18.93 8.89 -6.50
N SER A 35 19.32 10.17 -6.70
CA SER A 35 19.64 11.05 -5.56
C SER A 35 18.37 11.61 -4.94
N THR A 36 18.37 11.73 -3.62
CA THR A 36 17.26 12.30 -2.85
C THR A 36 17.71 13.63 -2.24
N VAL A 37 16.87 14.65 -2.39
CA VAL A 37 17.06 15.97 -1.75
C VAL A 37 15.91 16.18 -0.77
N ARG A 38 16.24 16.53 0.46
CA ARG A 38 15.27 16.80 1.53
C ARG A 38 15.38 18.23 2.02
N TYR A 39 14.24 18.85 2.28
CA TYR A 39 14.11 20.16 2.91
C TYR A 39 13.26 19.99 4.16
N GLU A 40 13.83 20.33 5.29
CA GLU A 40 13.14 20.25 6.57
C GLU A 40 12.13 21.40 6.72
N LYS A 41 10.99 21.12 7.31
CA LYS A 41 9.92 22.10 7.60
C LYS A 41 10.44 23.38 8.25
N ALA A 42 11.39 23.25 9.16
CA ALA A 42 11.98 24.38 9.87
C ALA A 42 12.72 25.36 8.94
N ASP A 43 13.26 24.90 7.81
CA ASP A 43 14.05 25.68 6.85
C ASP A 43 13.25 26.13 5.62
N VAL A 44 12.15 25.46 5.27
CA VAL A 44 11.30 25.86 4.12
C VAL A 44 10.50 27.11 4.48
N ASP A 45 10.63 28.15 3.64
CA ASP A 45 9.84 29.38 3.72
C ASP A 45 8.59 29.31 2.83
N SER A 46 8.76 28.93 1.57
CA SER A 46 7.67 28.80 0.61
C SER A 46 8.01 27.88 -0.56
N VAL A 47 6.98 27.40 -1.25
CA VAL A 47 7.07 26.60 -2.48
C VAL A 47 6.26 27.28 -3.58
N GLU A 48 6.85 27.43 -4.76
CA GLU A 48 6.20 27.94 -5.96
C GLU A 48 6.13 26.82 -7.01
N TYR A 49 4.95 26.56 -7.56
CA TYR A 49 4.77 25.60 -8.65
C TYR A 49 4.79 26.33 -10.00
N VAL A 50 5.56 25.81 -10.95
CA VAL A 50 5.69 26.38 -12.28
C VAL A 50 4.92 25.52 -13.30
N GLY A 51 3.87 26.09 -13.88
CA GLY A 51 3.02 25.40 -14.88
C GLY A 51 2.02 24.42 -14.30
N GLY A 52 1.99 24.20 -13.00
CA GLY A 52 1.11 23.27 -12.28
C GLY A 52 1.85 22.36 -11.31
N LYS A 53 1.10 21.54 -10.54
CA LYS A 53 1.68 20.58 -9.60
C LYS A 53 2.28 19.37 -10.33
N PHE A 54 3.13 18.63 -9.65
CA PHE A 54 3.72 17.40 -10.18
C PHE A 54 2.62 16.43 -10.65
N GLY A 55 2.74 15.95 -11.92
CA GLY A 55 1.75 15.04 -12.54
C GLY A 55 0.60 15.74 -13.30
N GLU A 56 0.43 17.05 -13.17
CA GLU A 56 -0.60 17.81 -13.92
C GLU A 56 -0.14 18.12 -15.34
N THR A 57 -1.11 18.23 -16.26
CA THR A 57 -0.83 18.61 -17.64
C THR A 57 -0.29 20.05 -17.72
N GLY A 58 0.90 20.20 -18.31
CA GLY A 58 1.57 21.50 -18.41
C GLY A 58 2.46 21.86 -17.23
N ALA A 59 2.55 21.00 -16.21
CA ALA A 59 3.47 21.17 -15.10
C ALA A 59 4.93 21.13 -15.57
N ILE A 60 5.73 22.12 -15.18
CA ILE A 60 7.13 22.30 -15.59
C ILE A 60 8.09 21.98 -14.45
N GLY A 61 7.83 22.49 -13.24
CA GLY A 61 8.73 22.34 -12.12
C GLY A 61 8.23 23.01 -10.85
N MET A 62 9.12 23.03 -9.83
CA MET A 62 8.88 23.72 -8.57
C MET A 62 10.11 24.50 -8.13
N LYS A 63 9.89 25.54 -7.34
CA LYS A 63 10.91 26.35 -6.67
C LYS A 63 10.68 26.27 -5.18
N ILE A 64 11.75 25.99 -4.44
CA ILE A 64 11.72 25.92 -2.99
C ILE A 64 12.54 27.08 -2.45
N TYR A 65 11.91 27.89 -1.65
CA TYR A 65 12.56 28.98 -0.94
C TYR A 65 12.82 28.54 0.49
N THR A 66 14.06 28.74 0.97
CA THR A 66 14.46 28.35 2.31
C THR A 66 14.89 29.58 3.11
N LYS A 67 14.73 29.51 4.43
CA LYS A 67 15.16 30.57 5.34
C LYS A 67 16.68 30.74 5.38
N SER A 68 17.40 29.67 5.06
CA SER A 68 18.86 29.63 5.04
C SER A 68 19.48 30.15 3.72
N SER A 69 18.67 30.39 2.70
CA SER A 69 19.15 30.81 1.37
C SER A 69 18.35 32.00 0.83
N SER A 70 19.05 32.96 0.24
CA SER A 70 18.43 34.09 -0.49
C SER A 70 18.02 33.74 -1.92
N TYR A 71 18.27 32.51 -2.36
CA TYR A 71 17.95 32.01 -3.71
C TYR A 71 17.01 30.81 -3.61
N SER A 72 16.09 30.68 -4.61
CA SER A 72 15.29 29.48 -4.75
C SER A 72 16.12 28.28 -5.19
N HIS A 73 15.71 27.10 -4.75
CA HIS A 73 16.18 25.82 -5.27
C HIS A 73 15.19 25.35 -6.33
N ASP A 74 15.61 25.35 -7.58
CA ASP A 74 14.74 25.11 -8.74
C ASP A 74 14.85 23.68 -9.23
N TYR A 75 13.71 23.02 -9.40
CA TYR A 75 13.62 21.64 -9.84
C TYR A 75 12.66 21.51 -11.02
N LEU A 76 13.11 20.87 -12.12
CA LEU A 76 12.24 20.51 -13.24
C LEU A 76 11.61 19.14 -12.99
N TYR A 77 10.31 19.00 -13.19
CA TYR A 77 9.61 17.72 -13.04
C TYR A 77 10.13 16.64 -13.99
N SER A 78 10.68 17.04 -15.16
CA SER A 78 11.35 16.12 -16.08
C SER A 78 12.61 15.44 -15.49
N GLN A 79 13.16 15.97 -14.41
CA GLN A 79 14.35 15.44 -13.72
C GLN A 79 14.01 14.65 -12.47
N MET A 80 12.73 14.64 -12.06
CA MET A 80 12.28 13.98 -10.84
C MET A 80 11.61 12.65 -11.14
N THR A 81 11.75 11.71 -10.21
CA THR A 81 10.97 10.47 -10.16
C THR A 81 9.73 10.66 -9.29
N SER A 82 9.89 11.37 -8.16
CA SER A 82 8.78 11.70 -7.26
C SER A 82 9.07 12.99 -6.48
N VAL A 83 8.00 13.62 -6.00
CA VAL A 83 8.04 14.72 -5.04
C VAL A 83 7.05 14.38 -3.94
N THR A 84 7.51 14.39 -2.70
CA THR A 84 6.66 14.31 -1.51
C THR A 84 6.73 15.63 -0.79
N ILE A 85 5.59 16.23 -0.49
CA ILE A 85 5.47 17.45 0.29
C ILE A 85 4.66 17.10 1.52
N ASP A 86 5.34 17.07 2.65
CA ASP A 86 4.75 16.73 3.93
C ASP A 86 4.64 17.98 4.81
N SER A 87 3.44 18.29 5.24
CA SER A 87 3.18 19.39 6.17
C SER A 87 3.75 19.15 7.58
N GLY A 88 4.40 18.00 7.79
CA GLY A 88 5.06 17.61 9.05
C GLY A 88 4.12 17.66 10.25
N GLY A 89 3.80 16.51 10.75
CA GLY A 89 2.92 16.19 11.87
C GLY A 89 2.36 17.35 12.69
N GLY A 90 1.03 17.49 12.67
CA GLY A 90 0.39 18.33 13.68
C GLY A 90 -0.90 19.03 13.29
N GLU A 91 -1.13 19.43 12.06
CA GLU A 91 -2.47 19.90 11.66
C GLU A 91 -3.23 18.76 10.97
N VAL A 92 -4.32 18.36 11.59
CA VAL A 92 -5.33 17.48 10.98
C VAL A 92 -5.83 18.19 9.74
N ASP A 93 -5.74 17.55 8.55
CA ASP A 93 -6.50 18.00 7.41
C ASP A 93 -8.00 17.93 7.82
N PRO A 94 -8.72 19.04 7.86
CA PRO A 94 -10.13 19.01 8.28
C PRO A 94 -11.00 18.16 7.34
N ASN A 95 -10.49 17.80 6.16
CA ASN A 95 -11.18 16.95 5.19
C ASN A 95 -10.64 15.50 5.20
N ASN A 96 -9.69 15.19 6.08
CA ASN A 96 -9.17 13.85 6.30
C ASN A 96 -8.60 13.74 7.72
N VAL A 97 -9.48 13.50 8.70
CA VAL A 97 -9.12 13.49 10.12
C VAL A 97 -8.45 12.20 10.56
N ASN A 98 -8.71 11.09 9.86
CA ASN A 98 -8.18 9.76 10.15
C ASN A 98 -6.98 9.34 9.29
N ALA A 99 -6.52 10.17 8.34
CA ALA A 99 -5.35 9.87 7.52
C ALA A 99 -4.13 9.44 8.34
N ASN A 100 -3.33 8.57 7.76
CA ASN A 100 -2.05 8.22 8.33
C ASN A 100 -1.17 9.46 8.52
N ARG A 101 -0.46 9.50 9.64
CA ARG A 101 0.45 10.60 9.99
C ARG A 101 1.82 10.03 10.26
N TRP A 102 2.82 10.72 9.75
CA TRP A 102 4.20 10.36 10.03
C TRP A 102 4.50 10.39 11.52
N THR A 103 5.19 9.37 11.98
CA THR A 103 5.84 9.33 13.29
C THR A 103 7.30 8.88 13.09
N GLU A 104 8.21 9.24 13.98
CA GLU A 104 9.63 8.83 13.91
C GLU A 104 9.85 7.30 13.86
N LYS A 105 8.80 6.53 14.11
CA LYS A 105 8.80 5.07 14.10
C LYS A 105 8.88 4.48 12.69
N TYR A 106 8.50 5.22 11.64
CA TYR A 106 8.40 4.71 10.27
C TYR A 106 9.51 5.28 9.39
N ASN A 107 10.43 4.42 8.96
CA ASN A 107 11.58 4.82 8.13
C ASN A 107 11.21 5.16 6.67
N ASP A 108 10.03 4.75 6.20
CA ASP A 108 9.56 4.95 4.83
C ASP A 108 8.30 5.82 4.77
N GLU A 109 8.38 7.03 5.30
CA GLU A 109 7.31 8.02 5.42
C GLU A 109 6.49 8.23 4.14
N GLN A 110 7.16 8.21 3.00
CA GLN A 110 6.52 8.54 1.72
C GLN A 110 5.42 7.56 1.28
N TYR A 111 5.43 6.32 1.78
CA TYR A 111 4.50 5.28 1.32
C TYR A 111 3.26 5.17 2.20
N MET A 112 3.33 5.54 3.48
CA MET A 112 2.20 5.45 4.40
C MET A 112 1.01 6.35 4.03
N TYR A 113 1.21 7.33 3.16
CA TYR A 113 0.17 8.21 2.62
C TYR A 113 -0.49 7.67 1.35
N ASN A 114 -0.03 6.54 0.82
CA ASN A 114 -0.67 5.92 -0.33
C ASN A 114 -2.05 5.37 0.06
N LEU A 115 -2.98 5.38 -0.90
CA LEU A 115 -4.38 4.97 -0.65
C LEU A 115 -4.52 3.49 -0.27
N GLU A 116 -3.58 2.64 -0.64
CA GLU A 116 -3.60 1.22 -0.24
C GLU A 116 -3.19 0.97 1.22
N TRP A 117 -2.57 1.96 1.89
CA TRP A 117 -2.14 1.76 3.28
C TRP A 117 -3.33 1.87 4.23
N PRO A 118 -3.66 0.81 4.98
CA PRO A 118 -4.56 0.91 6.10
C PRO A 118 -4.02 1.84 7.18
N ARG A 119 -4.84 2.23 8.12
CA ARG A 119 -4.40 2.96 9.31
C ARG A 119 -3.29 2.19 10.00
N VAL A 120 -2.16 2.86 10.18
CA VAL A 120 -1.00 2.26 10.82
C VAL A 120 -1.23 2.03 12.30
N ASN A 121 -0.74 0.89 12.79
CA ASN A 121 -0.77 0.56 14.21
C ASN A 121 0.49 1.13 14.89
N GLU A 122 0.30 1.96 15.91
CA GLU A 122 1.40 2.61 16.64
C GLU A 122 1.99 1.73 17.77
N ASP A 123 1.55 0.46 17.89
CA ASP A 123 2.10 -0.48 18.89
C ASP A 123 3.60 -0.73 18.65
N ASP A 124 4.39 -0.70 19.70
CA ASP A 124 5.84 -0.93 19.69
C ASP A 124 6.23 -2.34 19.23
N ASN A 125 5.29 -3.30 19.27
CA ASN A 125 5.49 -4.66 18.76
C ASN A 125 5.16 -4.82 17.26
N THR A 126 4.91 -3.73 16.56
CA THR A 126 4.61 -3.71 15.14
C THR A 126 5.83 -3.25 14.34
N SER A 127 6.12 -3.94 13.25
CA SER A 127 7.12 -3.56 12.23
C SER A 127 6.44 -3.35 10.88
N TYR A 128 6.98 -2.43 10.10
CA TYR A 128 6.55 -2.20 8.72
C TYR A 128 7.68 -2.56 7.78
N SER A 129 7.35 -3.08 6.62
CA SER A 129 8.32 -3.35 5.56
C SER A 129 7.75 -2.92 4.21
N VAL A 130 8.55 -2.20 3.44
CA VAL A 130 8.24 -1.79 2.07
C VAL A 130 9.23 -2.44 1.13
N LYS A 131 8.74 -3.22 0.19
CA LYS A 131 9.54 -3.82 -0.87
C LYS A 131 9.35 -3.01 -2.14
N SER A 132 10.44 -2.62 -2.76
CA SER A 132 10.40 -1.81 -3.98
C SER A 132 11.49 -2.22 -4.96
N THR A 133 11.34 -1.81 -6.20
CA THR A 133 12.35 -1.95 -7.26
C THR A 133 12.54 -0.62 -7.97
N PRO A 134 13.74 -0.30 -8.46
CA PRO A 134 14.01 0.97 -9.13
C PRO A 134 13.11 1.20 -10.36
N ASP A 135 12.79 0.12 -11.10
CA ASP A 135 12.07 0.23 -12.38
C ASP A 135 10.55 0.24 -12.22
N TYR A 136 10.02 -0.41 -11.17
CA TYR A 136 8.57 -0.64 -11.01
C TYR A 136 7.99 -0.08 -9.71
N GLY A 137 8.80 0.63 -8.91
CA GLY A 137 8.38 1.22 -7.65
C GLY A 137 8.05 0.17 -6.58
N VAL A 138 7.06 0.46 -5.74
CA VAL A 138 6.66 -0.44 -4.65
C VAL A 138 6.08 -1.74 -5.18
N THR A 139 6.65 -2.85 -4.74
CA THR A 139 6.14 -4.19 -4.99
C THR A 139 5.00 -4.50 -4.05
N LEU A 140 5.22 -4.31 -2.77
CA LEU A 140 4.25 -4.47 -1.69
C LEU A 140 4.74 -3.74 -0.43
N SER A 141 3.79 -3.38 0.43
CA SER A 141 4.04 -2.95 1.80
C SER A 141 3.30 -3.87 2.76
N LEU A 142 3.78 -4.02 3.98
CA LEU A 142 3.15 -4.89 4.96
C LEU A 142 3.31 -4.39 6.39
N GLU A 143 2.35 -4.77 7.23
CA GLU A 143 2.43 -4.65 8.68
C GLU A 143 2.66 -6.03 9.30
N TRP A 144 3.65 -6.10 10.18
CA TRP A 144 4.09 -7.31 10.86
C TRP A 144 3.92 -7.21 12.37
N SER A 145 3.21 -8.17 12.96
CA SER A 145 3.17 -8.33 14.40
C SER A 145 4.39 -9.12 14.89
N ASN A 146 5.29 -8.46 15.61
CA ASN A 146 6.46 -9.09 16.21
C ASN A 146 6.08 -10.07 17.32
N THR A 147 4.96 -9.82 18.00
CA THR A 147 4.46 -10.70 19.09
C THR A 147 3.85 -11.99 18.52
N LEU A 148 3.03 -11.87 17.47
CA LEU A 148 2.32 -13.02 16.88
C LEU A 148 3.16 -13.72 15.81
N ILE A 149 4.24 -13.09 15.35
CA ILE A 149 5.11 -13.58 14.27
C ILE A 149 4.27 -13.82 13.00
N ALA A 150 3.48 -12.83 12.66
CA ALA A 150 2.52 -12.92 11.57
C ALA A 150 2.29 -11.58 10.89
N ASN A 151 1.98 -11.64 9.61
CA ASN A 151 1.56 -10.50 8.81
C ASN A 151 0.14 -10.09 9.20
N ARG A 152 -0.09 -8.78 9.50
CA ARG A 152 -1.43 -8.27 9.78
C ARG A 152 -2.15 -7.88 8.49
N TRP A 153 -1.44 -7.28 7.56
CA TRP A 153 -1.90 -7.00 6.20
C TRP A 153 -0.72 -6.80 5.25
N THR A 154 -0.94 -7.08 3.99
CA THR A 154 -0.07 -6.71 2.86
C THR A 154 -0.88 -5.86 1.90
N CYS A 155 -0.35 -4.70 1.51
CA CYS A 155 -0.98 -3.81 0.56
C CYS A 155 -0.10 -3.51 -0.65
N TYR A 156 -0.74 -3.18 -1.78
CA TYR A 156 -0.05 -2.91 -3.04
C TYR A 156 -0.98 -2.26 -4.07
N GLN A 157 -0.37 -1.58 -5.03
CA GLN A 157 -1.06 -0.99 -6.18
C GLN A 157 -0.94 -1.90 -7.40
N MET A 158 -1.96 -1.89 -8.27
CA MET A 158 -1.92 -2.51 -9.60
C MET A 158 -2.34 -1.48 -10.65
N HIS A 159 -1.46 -1.25 -11.61
CA HIS A 159 -1.67 -0.34 -12.73
C HIS A 159 -0.81 -0.78 -13.93
N ASN A 160 -0.98 -0.12 -15.08
CA ASN A 160 -0.27 -0.51 -16.30
C ASN A 160 1.25 -0.47 -16.18
N GLY A 161 1.80 0.44 -15.34
CA GLY A 161 3.23 0.60 -15.15
C GLY A 161 3.93 -0.53 -14.37
N ASN A 162 3.18 -1.32 -13.57
CA ASN A 162 3.79 -2.35 -12.71
C ASN A 162 3.22 -3.77 -12.92
N SER A 163 2.31 -3.95 -13.89
CA SER A 163 1.58 -5.20 -14.09
C SER A 163 2.01 -5.96 -15.35
N ALA A 164 3.16 -5.62 -15.93
CA ALA A 164 3.73 -6.35 -17.06
C ALA A 164 4.06 -7.81 -16.68
N LYS A 165 4.04 -8.71 -17.67
CA LYS A 165 4.35 -10.14 -17.48
C LYS A 165 5.61 -10.51 -18.26
N ASN A 166 6.77 -10.05 -17.78
CA ASN A 166 8.06 -10.20 -18.45
C ASN A 166 8.84 -11.42 -17.95
N VAL A 167 8.48 -11.95 -16.78
CA VAL A 167 9.18 -13.06 -16.15
C VAL A 167 8.21 -14.14 -15.67
N THR A 168 8.73 -15.33 -15.40
CA THR A 168 8.00 -16.42 -14.77
C THR A 168 8.16 -16.38 -13.25
N ARG A 169 7.27 -17.07 -12.55
CA ARG A 169 7.31 -17.28 -11.10
C ARG A 169 8.68 -17.79 -10.64
N GLN A 170 9.24 -17.21 -9.58
CA GLN A 170 10.61 -17.53 -9.11
C GLN A 170 10.67 -18.65 -8.08
N ASP A 171 9.62 -18.89 -7.30
CA ASP A 171 9.54 -19.92 -6.23
C ASP A 171 10.68 -19.88 -5.19
N ASN A 172 11.32 -18.73 -5.01
CA ASN A 172 12.49 -18.55 -4.16
C ASN A 172 12.12 -18.10 -2.73
N PHE A 173 11.29 -18.86 -2.05
CA PHE A 173 10.86 -18.56 -0.67
C PHE A 173 12.04 -18.31 0.26
N GLN A 174 12.00 -17.23 1.01
CA GLN A 174 13.08 -16.77 1.87
C GLN A 174 12.59 -15.98 3.08
N GLU A 175 13.41 -15.96 4.13
CA GLU A 175 13.16 -15.09 5.29
C GLU A 175 13.24 -13.62 4.88
N ASP A 176 12.42 -12.76 5.50
CA ASP A 176 12.47 -11.33 5.22
C ASP A 176 13.62 -10.67 6.00
N PRO A 177 14.64 -10.12 5.31
CA PRO A 177 15.77 -9.50 5.99
C PRO A 177 15.42 -8.19 6.71
N ASP A 178 14.34 -7.50 6.30
CA ASP A 178 13.94 -6.21 6.87
C ASP A 178 13.20 -6.37 8.21
N LEU A 179 12.76 -7.59 8.54
CA LEU A 179 12.14 -7.88 9.82
C LEU A 179 13.19 -8.32 10.86
N PRO A 180 12.95 -8.06 12.17
CA PRO A 180 13.84 -8.48 13.22
C PRO A 180 14.08 -10.00 13.20
N ALA A 181 15.33 -10.45 13.25
CA ALA A 181 15.69 -11.86 13.13
C ALA A 181 15.01 -12.79 14.15
N ALA A 182 14.69 -12.26 15.33
CA ALA A 182 14.02 -13.01 16.40
C ALA A 182 12.53 -13.27 16.11
N THR A 183 11.87 -12.37 15.39
CA THR A 183 10.41 -12.36 15.20
C THR A 183 9.96 -12.57 13.77
N ARG A 184 10.87 -12.76 12.80
CA ARG A 184 10.49 -13.14 11.43
C ARG A 184 10.14 -14.61 11.30
N SER A 185 9.29 -14.96 10.34
CA SER A 185 8.99 -16.35 10.00
C SER A 185 10.14 -16.99 9.22
N LYS A 186 10.28 -18.31 9.35
CA LYS A 186 11.36 -19.13 8.79
C LYS A 186 10.79 -20.24 7.90
N LEU A 187 11.61 -20.75 6.99
CA LEU A 187 11.22 -21.91 6.16
C LEU A 187 10.84 -23.13 7.01
N SER A 188 11.52 -23.34 8.14
CA SER A 188 11.21 -24.42 9.08
C SER A 188 9.84 -24.31 9.71
N ASP A 189 9.26 -23.11 9.79
CA ASP A 189 7.91 -22.91 10.35
C ASP A 189 6.82 -23.52 9.47
N TYR A 190 7.09 -23.71 8.18
CA TYR A 190 6.16 -24.32 7.21
C TYR A 190 6.49 -25.76 6.85
N SER A 191 7.74 -26.19 7.03
CA SER A 191 8.20 -27.52 6.61
C SER A 191 7.49 -28.63 7.37
N GLY A 192 6.78 -29.48 6.65
CA GLY A 192 6.03 -30.60 7.25
C GLY A 192 4.82 -30.20 8.11
N SER A 193 4.40 -28.94 8.08
CA SER A 193 3.31 -28.41 8.92
C SER A 193 1.92 -28.84 8.49
N GLY A 194 1.75 -29.28 7.23
CA GLY A 194 0.45 -29.49 6.60
C GLY A 194 -0.19 -28.23 6.01
N PHE A 195 0.43 -27.06 6.21
CA PHE A 195 -0.04 -25.80 5.65
C PHE A 195 0.80 -25.37 4.44
N SER A 196 0.13 -24.77 3.47
CA SER A 196 0.76 -24.05 2.37
C SER A 196 1.29 -22.70 2.83
N ARG A 197 2.28 -22.18 2.11
CA ARG A 197 2.73 -20.80 2.21
C ARG A 197 1.80 -19.93 1.36
N GLY A 198 0.68 -19.51 1.95
CA GLY A 198 -0.34 -18.73 1.27
C GLY A 198 0.12 -17.28 1.06
N HIS A 199 0.23 -16.86 -0.20
CA HIS A 199 0.58 -15.49 -0.54
C HIS A 199 -0.54 -14.51 -0.18
N LEU A 200 -0.16 -13.32 0.29
CA LEU A 200 -1.06 -12.17 0.39
C LEU A 200 -0.94 -11.30 -0.87
N CYS A 201 0.24 -10.80 -1.21
CA CYS A 201 0.49 -10.28 -2.56
C CYS A 201 0.93 -11.45 -3.47
N PRO A 202 0.10 -11.88 -4.45
CA PRO A 202 0.41 -13.04 -5.27
C PRO A 202 1.61 -12.80 -6.18
N SER A 203 2.41 -13.83 -6.39
CA SER A 203 3.49 -13.83 -7.39
C SER A 203 2.98 -13.43 -8.79
N ALA A 204 1.77 -13.89 -9.16
CA ALA A 204 1.17 -13.62 -10.46
C ALA A 204 0.81 -12.12 -10.69
N ASP A 205 0.74 -11.33 -9.63
CA ASP A 205 0.48 -9.88 -9.70
C ASP A 205 1.79 -9.08 -9.90
N ARG A 206 2.95 -9.72 -9.78
CA ARG A 206 4.28 -9.12 -9.74
C ARG A 206 5.28 -9.80 -10.68
N LEU A 207 4.94 -9.89 -11.97
CA LEU A 207 5.75 -10.54 -13.00
C LEU A 207 6.50 -9.54 -13.91
N ALA A 208 6.60 -8.27 -13.54
CA ALA A 208 7.25 -7.27 -14.39
C ALA A 208 8.79 -7.42 -14.38
N SER A 209 9.39 -7.81 -13.25
CA SER A 209 10.81 -8.15 -13.16
C SER A 209 11.06 -9.32 -12.20
N ARG A 210 12.27 -9.91 -12.28
CA ARG A 210 12.68 -10.96 -11.34
C ARG A 210 12.70 -10.46 -9.90
N ASP A 211 13.23 -9.27 -9.68
CA ASP A 211 13.36 -8.68 -8.34
C ASP A 211 11.98 -8.41 -7.75
N GLN A 212 11.08 -7.80 -8.54
CA GLN A 212 9.70 -7.59 -8.11
C GLN A 212 9.02 -8.92 -7.75
N ASN A 213 9.18 -9.96 -8.59
CA ASN A 213 8.58 -11.25 -8.33
C ASN A 213 9.21 -11.94 -7.11
N SER A 214 10.54 -11.90 -6.97
CA SER A 214 11.25 -12.48 -5.83
C SER A 214 10.84 -11.88 -4.49
N GLN A 215 10.50 -10.60 -4.46
CA GLN A 215 10.02 -9.92 -3.24
C GLN A 215 8.68 -10.48 -2.75
N THR A 216 7.85 -11.05 -3.63
CA THR A 216 6.59 -11.70 -3.20
C THR A 216 6.82 -13.00 -2.44
N PHE A 217 8.02 -13.59 -2.52
CA PHE A 217 8.38 -14.86 -1.87
C PHE A 217 9.01 -14.68 -0.48
N TYR A 218 9.11 -13.46 0.04
CA TYR A 218 9.42 -13.28 1.45
C TYR A 218 8.35 -13.90 2.33
N LEU A 219 8.77 -14.63 3.36
CA LEU A 219 7.84 -15.30 4.30
C LEU A 219 7.00 -14.31 5.10
N SER A 220 7.37 -13.04 5.13
CA SER A 220 6.55 -11.96 5.68
C SER A 220 5.28 -11.69 4.85
N ASN A 221 5.26 -12.05 3.58
CA ASN A 221 4.10 -11.97 2.69
C ASN A 221 3.26 -13.27 2.69
N MET A 222 3.50 -14.19 3.64
CA MET A 222 2.87 -15.50 3.71
C MET A 222 2.04 -15.66 4.96
N GLN A 223 0.94 -16.42 4.81
CA GLN A 223 0.14 -16.91 5.93
C GLN A 223 0.03 -18.44 5.86
N PRO A 224 0.01 -19.15 7.00
CA PRO A 224 -0.34 -20.57 7.02
C PRO A 224 -1.74 -20.74 6.43
N GLN A 225 -1.84 -21.50 5.33
CA GLN A 225 -3.10 -21.63 4.61
C GLN A 225 -3.35 -23.10 4.25
N TRP A 226 -4.57 -23.58 4.48
CA TRP A 226 -4.98 -24.90 4.01
C TRP A 226 -4.88 -24.96 2.48
N GLN A 227 -4.35 -26.07 1.95
CA GLN A 227 -4.16 -26.22 0.51
C GLN A 227 -5.49 -26.14 -0.26
N SER A 228 -6.56 -26.69 0.29
CA SER A 228 -7.92 -26.61 -0.26
C SER A 228 -8.42 -25.17 -0.43
N HIS A 229 -8.13 -24.30 0.54
CA HIS A 229 -8.46 -22.88 0.46
C HIS A 229 -7.49 -22.12 -0.46
N ASN A 230 -6.18 -22.37 -0.33
CA ASN A 230 -5.13 -21.68 -1.08
C ASN A 230 -5.26 -21.89 -2.60
N ALA A 231 -5.42 -23.15 -3.05
CA ALA A 231 -5.58 -23.51 -4.47
C ALA A 231 -7.06 -23.58 -4.92
N GLY A 232 -7.98 -23.14 -4.09
CA GLY A 232 -9.41 -23.12 -4.36
C GLY A 232 -9.98 -21.72 -4.40
N LEU A 233 -10.76 -21.39 -3.37
CA LEU A 233 -11.47 -20.10 -3.29
C LEU A 233 -10.51 -18.90 -3.31
N TRP A 234 -9.36 -18.98 -2.61
CA TRP A 234 -8.40 -17.87 -2.57
C TRP A 234 -7.76 -17.61 -3.93
N GLU A 235 -7.32 -18.63 -4.65
CA GLU A 235 -6.81 -18.49 -6.03
C GLU A 235 -7.87 -17.89 -6.97
N SER A 236 -9.13 -18.25 -6.81
CA SER A 236 -10.25 -17.69 -7.57
C SER A 236 -10.41 -16.19 -7.29
N ILE A 237 -10.30 -15.77 -6.03
CA ILE A 237 -10.33 -14.35 -5.62
C ILE A 237 -9.13 -13.61 -6.20
N GLU A 238 -7.93 -14.15 -6.10
CA GLU A 238 -6.73 -13.55 -6.71
C GLU A 238 -6.88 -13.35 -8.21
N SER A 239 -7.43 -14.37 -8.91
CA SER A 239 -7.68 -14.29 -10.35
C SER A 239 -8.74 -13.24 -10.69
N LYS A 240 -9.76 -13.08 -9.85
CA LYS A 240 -10.77 -12.02 -10.03
C LYS A 240 -10.20 -10.64 -9.80
N VAL A 241 -9.39 -10.43 -8.76
CA VAL A 241 -8.67 -9.16 -8.51
C VAL A 241 -7.77 -8.80 -9.70
N ARG A 242 -7.04 -9.77 -10.27
CA ARG A 242 -6.27 -9.55 -11.51
C ARG A 242 -7.14 -9.17 -12.70
N ALA A 243 -8.34 -9.74 -12.81
CA ALA A 243 -9.28 -9.41 -13.89
C ALA A 243 -9.83 -7.97 -13.75
N TRP A 244 -9.94 -7.45 -12.53
CA TRP A 244 -10.31 -6.05 -12.29
C TRP A 244 -9.19 -5.07 -12.65
N ASN A 245 -7.95 -5.52 -12.77
CA ASN A 245 -6.81 -4.69 -13.13
C ASN A 245 -6.80 -4.33 -14.63
N VAL A 246 -7.86 -3.71 -15.12
CA VAL A 246 -8.04 -3.30 -16.53
C VAL A 246 -8.42 -1.82 -16.62
N GLY A 247 -7.95 -1.13 -17.66
CA GLY A 247 -8.15 0.31 -17.83
C GLY A 247 -9.60 0.75 -18.00
N SER A 248 -10.54 -0.17 -18.27
CA SER A 248 -11.98 0.14 -18.26
C SER A 248 -12.52 0.37 -16.85
N LEU A 249 -11.94 -0.31 -15.84
CA LEU A 249 -12.38 -0.21 -14.44
C LEU A 249 -11.54 0.77 -13.61
N ARG A 250 -10.25 0.94 -13.95
CA ARG A 250 -9.33 1.69 -13.09
C ARG A 250 -8.22 2.40 -13.86
N ASP A 251 -7.70 3.48 -13.28
CA ASP A 251 -6.35 3.98 -13.53
C ASP A 251 -5.37 3.26 -12.58
N THR A 252 -5.74 3.14 -11.32
CA THR A 252 -5.04 2.35 -10.31
C THR A 252 -6.03 1.52 -9.49
N LEU A 253 -5.67 0.28 -9.23
CA LEU A 253 -6.33 -0.61 -8.27
C LEU A 253 -5.47 -0.69 -7.01
N TYR A 254 -6.02 -0.31 -5.89
CA TYR A 254 -5.40 -0.39 -4.57
C TYR A 254 -5.90 -1.64 -3.86
N VAL A 255 -5.01 -2.46 -3.38
CA VAL A 255 -5.34 -3.79 -2.86
C VAL A 255 -4.71 -4.00 -1.50
N VAL A 256 -5.52 -4.40 -0.53
CA VAL A 256 -5.06 -4.91 0.77
C VAL A 256 -5.50 -6.36 0.88
N LYS A 257 -4.60 -7.26 1.23
CA LYS A 257 -4.91 -8.66 1.50
C LYS A 257 -4.36 -9.08 2.84
N ALA A 258 -5.13 -9.88 3.57
CA ALA A 258 -4.75 -10.31 4.89
C ALA A 258 -5.44 -11.61 5.31
N ALA A 259 -4.93 -12.16 6.41
CA ALA A 259 -5.59 -13.19 7.20
C ALA A 259 -5.75 -12.68 8.64
N THR A 260 -6.78 -13.10 9.32
CA THR A 260 -7.01 -12.66 10.69
C THR A 260 -5.93 -13.21 11.64
N ILE A 261 -5.28 -12.33 12.38
CA ILE A 261 -4.34 -12.70 13.44
C ILE A 261 -4.77 -12.17 14.80
N ASP A 262 -5.63 -11.15 14.80
CA ASP A 262 -6.24 -10.51 15.97
C ASP A 262 -7.68 -10.97 16.15
N ASP A 263 -8.34 -10.50 17.20
CA ASP A 263 -9.76 -10.74 17.44
C ASP A 263 -10.61 -10.12 16.30
N VAL A 264 -11.72 -10.75 16.01
CA VAL A 264 -12.70 -10.29 15.01
C VAL A 264 -14.06 -10.07 15.64
N THR A 265 -14.85 -9.16 15.05
CA THR A 265 -16.23 -8.91 15.46
C THR A 265 -17.19 -9.28 14.32
N ILE A 266 -17.97 -10.35 14.50
CA ILE A 266 -18.94 -10.81 13.50
C ILE A 266 -20.33 -10.81 14.12
N GLY A 267 -21.29 -10.12 13.47
CA GLY A 267 -22.65 -10.00 13.99
C GLY A 267 -22.71 -9.37 15.39
N GLY A 268 -21.77 -8.47 15.71
CA GLY A 268 -21.65 -7.82 17.01
C GLY A 268 -20.97 -8.67 18.09
N THR A 269 -20.53 -9.89 17.76
CA THR A 269 -19.85 -10.79 18.72
C THR A 269 -18.35 -10.79 18.43
N LYS A 270 -17.57 -10.47 19.45
CA LYS A 270 -16.09 -10.53 19.41
C LYS A 270 -15.62 -11.96 19.69
N SER A 271 -14.68 -12.43 18.88
CA SER A 271 -14.07 -13.77 19.01
C SER A 271 -12.66 -13.79 18.45
N SER A 272 -11.86 -14.78 18.81
CA SER A 272 -10.52 -14.96 18.26
C SER A 272 -10.57 -15.16 16.75
N GLY A 273 -9.76 -14.39 16.01
CA GLY A 273 -9.57 -14.55 14.56
C GLY A 273 -8.66 -15.72 14.17
N VAL A 274 -8.05 -16.40 15.14
CA VAL A 274 -7.20 -17.58 14.93
C VAL A 274 -7.78 -18.83 15.58
N TYR A 275 -7.37 -19.98 15.07
CA TYR A 275 -7.69 -21.28 15.69
C TYR A 275 -6.83 -21.45 16.95
N GLU A 276 -7.45 -21.50 18.13
CA GLU A 276 -6.76 -21.54 19.43
C GLU A 276 -5.83 -22.74 19.63
N ASN A 277 -6.23 -23.90 19.08
CA ASN A 277 -5.51 -25.16 19.24
C ASN A 277 -4.68 -25.54 17.99
N GLN A 278 -4.51 -24.64 17.04
CA GLN A 278 -3.77 -24.89 15.82
C GLN A 278 -2.68 -23.83 15.62
N LYS A 279 -1.46 -24.30 15.46
CA LYS A 279 -0.32 -23.48 15.05
C LYS A 279 0.48 -24.19 13.98
N CYS A 280 0.93 -23.46 13.00
CA CYS A 280 1.85 -23.96 12.00
C CYS A 280 3.20 -24.25 12.69
N ASN A 281 3.57 -25.51 12.76
CA ASN A 281 4.72 -26.04 13.51
C ASN A 281 4.87 -25.47 14.93
N GLY A 282 3.74 -25.27 15.62
CA GLY A 282 3.73 -24.78 17.02
C GLY A 282 4.07 -23.30 17.18
N ARG A 283 4.35 -22.58 16.09
CA ARG A 283 4.86 -21.21 16.14
C ARG A 283 3.93 -20.17 15.51
N LEU A 284 3.57 -20.32 14.22
CA LEU A 284 2.77 -19.31 13.54
C LEU A 284 1.27 -19.52 13.82
N PRO A 285 0.50 -18.45 14.00
CA PRO A 285 -0.96 -18.55 14.14
C PRO A 285 -1.60 -19.07 12.85
N VAL A 286 -2.70 -19.79 12.99
CA VAL A 286 -3.53 -20.24 11.86
C VAL A 286 -4.81 -19.42 11.87
N ALA A 287 -5.02 -18.60 10.88
CA ALA A 287 -6.16 -17.72 10.74
C ALA A 287 -7.48 -18.51 10.55
N LYS A 288 -8.58 -17.98 11.06
CA LYS A 288 -9.94 -18.46 10.76
C LYS A 288 -10.52 -17.86 9.49
N TYR A 289 -10.04 -16.67 9.10
CA TYR A 289 -10.58 -15.93 7.97
C TYR A 289 -9.44 -15.33 7.14
N PHE A 290 -9.67 -15.27 5.84
CA PHE A 290 -8.88 -14.48 4.89
C PHE A 290 -9.77 -13.42 4.27
N TYR A 291 -9.19 -12.28 3.95
CA TYR A 291 -9.94 -11.16 3.40
C TYR A 291 -9.09 -10.29 2.48
N CYS A 292 -9.76 -9.52 1.63
CA CYS A 292 -9.13 -8.43 0.93
C CYS A 292 -10.06 -7.20 0.86
N ALA A 293 -9.46 -6.01 0.87
CA ALA A 293 -10.08 -4.74 0.53
C ALA A 293 -9.51 -4.29 -0.82
N VAL A 294 -10.37 -3.91 -1.74
CA VAL A 294 -9.97 -3.44 -3.07
C VAL A 294 -10.66 -2.12 -3.37
N LEU A 295 -9.87 -1.12 -3.77
CA LEU A 295 -10.34 0.19 -4.21
C LEU A 295 -9.91 0.41 -5.66
N ALA A 296 -10.86 0.62 -6.55
CA ALA A 296 -10.62 1.05 -7.93
C ALA A 296 -10.81 2.56 -8.03
N VAL A 297 -9.78 3.25 -8.53
CA VAL A 297 -9.84 4.69 -8.81
C VAL A 297 -9.69 4.91 -10.30
N LYS A 298 -10.62 5.64 -10.91
CA LYS A 298 -10.59 6.05 -12.30
C LYS A 298 -11.03 7.51 -12.46
N GLY A 299 -10.08 8.39 -12.74
CA GLY A 299 -10.33 9.84 -12.69
C GLY A 299 -10.81 10.24 -11.29
N SER A 300 -12.04 10.78 -11.22
CA SER A 300 -12.70 11.13 -9.95
C SER A 300 -13.72 10.09 -9.48
N GLN A 301 -13.71 8.88 -10.04
CA GLN A 301 -14.61 7.80 -9.66
C GLN A 301 -13.90 6.83 -8.74
N TYR A 302 -14.57 6.45 -7.66
CA TYR A 302 -14.08 5.56 -6.62
C TYR A 302 -15.09 4.43 -6.39
N HIS A 303 -14.63 3.19 -6.40
CA HIS A 303 -15.44 2.01 -6.08
C HIS A 303 -14.64 1.08 -5.19
N ALA A 304 -15.22 0.66 -4.08
CA ALA A 304 -14.55 -0.26 -3.18
C ALA A 304 -15.35 -1.55 -2.95
N ILE A 305 -14.65 -2.61 -2.56
CA ILE A 305 -15.22 -3.91 -2.22
C ILE A 305 -14.36 -4.61 -1.18
N GLY A 306 -15.01 -5.13 -0.14
CA GLY A 306 -14.43 -6.10 0.77
C GLY A 306 -14.79 -7.52 0.33
N ILE A 307 -13.85 -8.45 0.45
CA ILE A 307 -14.08 -9.88 0.30
C ILE A 307 -13.67 -10.58 1.60
N TRP A 308 -14.58 -11.38 2.15
CA TRP A 308 -14.37 -12.09 3.41
C TRP A 308 -14.63 -13.57 3.24
N THR A 309 -13.65 -14.42 3.58
CA THR A 309 -13.76 -15.88 3.43
C THR A 309 -13.44 -16.60 4.74
N THR A 310 -14.14 -17.69 5.00
CA THR A 310 -13.74 -18.64 6.03
C THR A 310 -12.55 -19.44 5.53
N HIS A 311 -11.54 -19.58 6.36
CA HIS A 311 -10.38 -20.42 6.09
C HIS A 311 -10.58 -21.78 6.77
N SER A 312 -10.67 -22.84 5.98
CA SER A 312 -10.85 -24.20 6.47
C SER A 312 -10.15 -25.21 5.54
N ASP A 313 -9.99 -26.43 6.03
CA ASP A 313 -9.47 -27.56 5.26
C ASP A 313 -10.50 -28.15 4.29
N GLU A 314 -11.76 -27.78 4.43
CA GLU A 314 -12.83 -28.25 3.57
C GLU A 314 -12.85 -27.51 2.24
N ALA A 315 -13.16 -28.24 1.17
CA ALA A 315 -13.34 -27.64 -0.15
C ALA A 315 -14.58 -26.73 -0.17
N GLN A 316 -14.39 -25.48 -0.61
CA GLN A 316 -15.45 -24.46 -0.66
C GLN A 316 -16.04 -24.31 -2.08
N SER A 317 -16.28 -25.40 -2.76
CA SER A 317 -16.72 -25.42 -4.18
C SER A 317 -18.08 -24.76 -4.45
N SER A 318 -18.93 -24.64 -3.42
CA SER A 318 -20.21 -23.93 -3.52
C SER A 318 -20.14 -22.45 -3.17
N THR A 319 -19.02 -21.98 -2.63
CA THR A 319 -18.83 -20.58 -2.25
C THR A 319 -18.44 -19.76 -3.47
N THR A 320 -19.18 -18.71 -3.76
CA THR A 320 -18.89 -17.78 -4.85
C THR A 320 -18.24 -16.51 -4.32
N ILE A 321 -17.47 -15.82 -5.16
CA ILE A 321 -16.87 -14.53 -4.76
C ILE A 321 -17.98 -13.52 -4.41
N ARG A 322 -19.10 -13.54 -5.14
CA ARG A 322 -20.28 -12.71 -4.83
C ARG A 322 -20.81 -12.94 -3.40
N SER A 323 -20.84 -14.18 -2.93
CA SER A 323 -21.29 -14.49 -1.56
C SER A 323 -20.29 -14.09 -0.47
N CYS A 324 -19.06 -13.80 -0.84
CA CYS A 324 -18.00 -13.31 0.05
C CYS A 324 -17.89 -11.79 0.05
N ALA A 325 -18.61 -11.09 -0.86
CA ALA A 325 -18.52 -9.65 -1.01
C ALA A 325 -19.26 -8.94 0.13
N ILE A 326 -18.60 -7.94 0.70
CA ILE A 326 -19.12 -7.06 1.77
C ILE A 326 -18.67 -5.62 1.50
N THR A 327 -19.27 -4.66 2.19
CA THR A 327 -18.77 -3.27 2.19
C THR A 327 -17.43 -3.17 2.91
N ILE A 328 -16.68 -2.10 2.68
CA ILE A 328 -15.46 -1.82 3.46
C ILE A 328 -15.83 -1.55 4.92
N ASP A 329 -16.85 -0.75 5.22
CA ASP A 329 -17.36 -0.53 6.59
C ASP A 329 -17.58 -1.85 7.36
N GLU A 330 -18.18 -2.85 6.69
CA GLU A 330 -18.39 -4.16 7.30
C GLU A 330 -17.07 -4.90 7.53
N LEU A 331 -16.12 -4.79 6.61
CA LEU A 331 -14.80 -5.38 6.75
C LEU A 331 -14.04 -4.75 7.92
N GLU A 332 -14.08 -3.43 8.06
CA GLU A 332 -13.49 -2.67 9.16
C GLU A 332 -14.10 -3.04 10.51
N ARG A 333 -15.44 -3.12 10.54
CA ARG A 333 -16.14 -3.55 11.74
C ARG A 333 -15.74 -4.97 12.18
N ARG A 334 -15.42 -5.86 11.21
CA ARG A 334 -14.95 -7.23 11.52
C ARG A 334 -13.52 -7.26 12.01
N THR A 335 -12.65 -6.46 11.42
CA THR A 335 -11.20 -6.54 11.62
C THR A 335 -10.67 -5.52 12.63
N GLY A 336 -11.37 -4.39 12.81
CA GLY A 336 -10.87 -3.24 13.54
C GLY A 336 -9.75 -2.48 12.82
N ILE A 337 -9.53 -2.77 11.53
CA ILE A 337 -8.57 -2.09 10.67
C ILE A 337 -9.32 -1.08 9.82
N ASP A 338 -8.84 0.15 9.81
CA ASP A 338 -9.35 1.27 9.02
C ASP A 338 -8.62 1.23 7.64
N PHE A 339 -9.38 0.91 6.58
CA PHE A 339 -8.86 0.78 5.21
C PHE A 339 -9.06 2.08 4.45
N PHE A 340 -8.17 2.38 3.53
CA PHE A 340 -8.24 3.57 2.66
C PHE A 340 -8.33 4.91 3.41
N CYS A 341 -7.95 4.94 4.67
CA CYS A 341 -7.96 6.11 5.57
C CYS A 341 -7.20 7.34 5.03
N ASN A 342 -6.49 7.21 3.93
CA ASN A 342 -5.82 8.31 3.24
C ASN A 342 -6.70 8.97 2.16
N LEU A 343 -7.93 8.50 1.94
CA LEU A 343 -8.93 9.21 1.16
C LEU A 343 -9.46 10.43 1.94
N PRO A 344 -9.93 11.49 1.27
CA PRO A 344 -10.73 12.51 1.94
C PRO A 344 -11.95 11.90 2.62
N ASP A 345 -12.27 12.32 3.86
CA ASP A 345 -13.30 11.73 4.73
C ASP A 345 -14.67 11.57 4.04
N ASP A 346 -15.06 12.53 3.19
CA ASP A 346 -16.34 12.49 2.45
C ASP A 346 -16.35 11.44 1.33
N ILE A 347 -15.21 11.24 0.67
CA ILE A 347 -15.04 10.20 -0.36
C ILE A 347 -14.92 8.83 0.31
N GLU A 348 -14.14 8.74 1.36
CA GLU A 348 -13.94 7.54 2.17
C GLU A 348 -15.28 6.99 2.66
N ALA A 349 -16.04 7.79 3.42
CA ALA A 349 -17.34 7.39 3.95
C ALA A 349 -18.34 6.97 2.86
N ALA A 350 -18.32 7.64 1.70
CA ALA A 350 -19.23 7.31 0.59
C ALA A 350 -18.85 5.99 -0.08
N VAL A 351 -17.56 5.72 -0.29
CA VAL A 351 -17.10 4.52 -1.00
C VAL A 351 -17.11 3.29 -0.11
N GLU A 352 -16.83 3.44 1.18
CA GLU A 352 -16.75 2.33 2.13
C GLU A 352 -18.11 1.79 2.56
N SER A 353 -19.11 2.67 2.65
CA SER A 353 -20.50 2.28 2.94
C SER A 353 -21.21 1.64 1.74
N SER A 354 -20.66 1.72 0.53
CA SER A 354 -21.30 1.25 -0.70
C SER A 354 -20.76 -0.08 -1.18
N LEU A 355 -21.59 -0.87 -1.88
CA LEU A 355 -21.19 -2.12 -2.54
C LEU A 355 -21.91 -2.24 -3.89
N ASP A 356 -21.21 -1.94 -4.96
CA ASP A 356 -21.71 -2.03 -6.33
C ASP A 356 -21.23 -3.34 -6.99
N LEU A 357 -21.98 -4.42 -6.82
CA LEU A 357 -21.65 -5.74 -7.38
C LEU A 357 -21.64 -5.75 -8.91
N ASP A 358 -22.47 -4.93 -9.55
CA ASP A 358 -22.54 -4.85 -11.01
C ASP A 358 -21.29 -4.20 -11.59
N PHE A 359 -20.76 -3.13 -10.94
CA PHE A 359 -19.46 -2.56 -11.28
C PHE A 359 -18.34 -3.60 -11.22
N TRP A 360 -18.33 -4.45 -10.19
CA TRP A 360 -17.33 -5.50 -10.00
C TRP A 360 -17.57 -6.73 -10.86
N GLY A 361 -18.69 -6.82 -11.59
CA GLY A 361 -19.06 -7.97 -12.42
C GLY A 361 -19.21 -9.25 -11.58
N LEU A 362 -19.88 -9.14 -10.45
CA LEU A 362 -20.16 -10.21 -9.49
C LEU A 362 -21.64 -10.56 -9.46
#